data_09aa87b03987b5a6f5115b893a660bc3
#
_entry.id   09aa87b03987b5a6f5115b893a660bc3
#
_cell.length_a   1.000
_cell.length_b   1.000
_cell.length_c   1.000
_cell.angle_alpha   90.00
_cell.angle_beta   90.00
_cell.angle_gamma   90.00
#
_symmetry.space_group_name_H-M   'P 1'
#
loop_
_entity.id
_entity.type
_entity.pdbx_description
1 polymer ?
#
loop_
_entity_poly.entity_id
_entity_poly.type
_entity_poly.pdbx_seq_one_letter_code
_entity_poly.pdbx_strand_id
1 'polypeptide(L)'
;MLFRSHVREDPTQHFERPQEVVPAFEAARQQIVPRLPTLFNVLPKAPYEIRALPESSRNSLDNGYFAPAAADGSRPGILWMNIYATGVRDKFNVMTISLHEGLPGHHLQTSVAQERHDLPSFRRFDSTNAYVEGWGLYAESLGQEMGFYKDPWAYFGHLNYAILRANRLVIDTGIHAQGWTIEKSVRWMTDHSSMSEAQATAEVERYVAYPGQALSYKIGELEILELRHRAEAALGARFDIKAFHDQILLGGSMPLTTLAQKIDRWLASVTSGGSPPATAP
;
A
#
# COMPACT_ATOMS: atom_id res chain seq x y z
N MET A 1 3.26 -26.64 2.27
CA MET A 1 2.47 -26.79 3.51
C MET A 1 3.34 -26.63 4.76
N LEU A 2 4.40 -27.42 4.97
CA LEU A 2 5.25 -27.39 6.18
C LEU A 2 5.86 -26.00 6.52
N PHE A 3 6.38 -25.26 5.54
CA PHE A 3 7.02 -23.98 5.79
C PHE A 3 6.02 -22.90 6.31
N ARG A 4 4.84 -22.82 5.70
CA ARG A 4 3.81 -21.85 6.13
C ARG A 4 3.29 -22.12 7.54
N SER A 5 3.12 -23.39 7.91
CA SER A 5 2.76 -23.81 9.27
C SER A 5 3.86 -23.45 10.25
N HIS A 6 5.10 -23.74 9.92
CA HIS A 6 6.26 -23.41 10.74
C HIS A 6 6.34 -21.90 11.06
N VAL A 7 6.15 -21.04 10.05
CA VAL A 7 6.19 -19.59 10.24
C VAL A 7 5.07 -19.10 11.16
N ARG A 8 3.84 -19.64 11.01
CA ARG A 8 2.72 -19.29 11.89
C ARG A 8 2.89 -19.74 13.34
N GLU A 9 3.63 -20.81 13.54
CA GLU A 9 3.84 -21.43 14.85
C GLU A 9 5.11 -20.93 15.55
N ASP A 10 5.96 -20.15 14.84
CA ASP A 10 7.17 -19.60 15.43
C ASP A 10 6.85 -18.45 16.40
N PRO A 11 6.93 -18.67 17.72
CA PRO A 11 6.56 -17.65 18.71
C PRO A 11 7.48 -16.42 18.65
N THR A 12 8.67 -16.54 18.08
CA THR A 12 9.60 -15.41 17.96
C THR A 12 9.09 -14.36 16.98
N GLN A 13 8.23 -14.76 16.05
CA GLN A 13 7.66 -13.90 15.01
C GLN A 13 6.33 -13.25 15.41
N HIS A 14 5.88 -13.44 16.64
CA HIS A 14 4.67 -12.83 17.17
C HIS A 14 4.99 -11.89 18.33
N PHE A 15 4.19 -10.82 18.44
CA PHE A 15 4.22 -9.99 19.63
C PHE A 15 3.51 -10.71 20.78
N GLU A 16 4.17 -10.81 21.92
CA GLU A 16 3.59 -11.43 23.12
C GLU A 16 2.49 -10.53 23.71
N ARG A 17 2.72 -9.23 23.69
CA ARG A 17 1.84 -8.23 24.28
C ARG A 17 1.37 -7.21 23.25
N PRO A 18 0.08 -6.85 23.23
CA PRO A 18 -0.46 -5.83 22.32
C PRO A 18 0.30 -4.50 22.34
N GLN A 19 0.83 -4.11 23.51
CA GLN A 19 1.53 -2.84 23.71
C GLN A 19 2.88 -2.76 22.97
N GLU A 20 3.41 -3.87 22.48
CA GLU A 20 4.65 -3.92 21.70
C GLU A 20 4.47 -3.51 20.24
N VAL A 21 3.23 -3.56 19.74
CA VAL A 21 2.91 -3.32 18.33
C VAL A 21 3.26 -1.89 17.90
N VAL A 22 2.70 -0.88 18.58
CA VAL A 22 2.91 0.53 18.21
C VAL A 22 4.40 0.91 18.25
N PRO A 23 5.19 0.58 19.28
CA PRO A 23 6.63 0.81 19.26
C PRO A 23 7.38 0.17 18.10
N ALA A 24 6.96 -1.02 17.65
CA ALA A 24 7.59 -1.69 16.52
C ALA A 24 7.34 -0.94 15.19
N PHE A 25 6.13 -0.43 14.98
CA PHE A 25 5.81 0.41 13.82
C PHE A 25 6.53 1.76 13.87
N GLU A 26 6.69 2.36 15.05
CA GLU A 26 7.51 3.56 15.23
C GLU A 26 8.99 3.30 14.88
N ALA A 27 9.54 2.16 15.27
CA ALA A 27 10.90 1.77 14.92
C ALA A 27 11.05 1.56 13.38
N ALA A 28 10.04 0.98 12.72
CA ALA A 28 10.01 0.85 11.27
C ALA A 28 9.98 2.24 10.60
N ARG A 29 9.14 3.16 11.07
CA ARG A 29 9.09 4.55 10.58
C ARG A 29 10.45 5.23 10.67
N GLN A 30 11.15 5.09 11.79
CA GLN A 30 12.49 5.66 11.97
C GLN A 30 13.52 5.11 10.98
N GLN A 31 13.37 3.87 10.52
CA GLN A 31 14.22 3.28 9.49
C GLN A 31 13.83 3.76 8.08
N ILE A 32 12.54 3.97 7.81
CA ILE A 32 12.02 4.35 6.50
C ILE A 32 12.36 5.81 6.16
N VAL A 33 12.09 6.74 7.08
CA VAL A 33 12.18 8.19 6.84
C VAL A 33 13.52 8.63 6.24
N PRO A 34 14.71 8.20 6.73
CA PRO A 34 15.99 8.61 6.18
C PRO A 34 16.24 8.13 4.73
N ARG A 35 15.46 7.16 4.25
CA ARG A 35 15.63 6.57 2.91
C ARG A 35 14.73 7.20 1.86
N LEU A 36 13.67 7.91 2.26
CA LEU A 36 12.73 8.53 1.34
C LEU A 36 13.40 9.49 0.33
N PRO A 37 14.38 10.33 0.69
CA PRO A 37 15.03 11.22 -0.27
C PRO A 37 15.78 10.51 -1.40
N THR A 38 16.03 9.20 -1.30
CA THR A 38 16.62 8.43 -2.40
C THR A 38 15.63 8.12 -3.51
N LEU A 39 14.32 8.12 -3.21
CA LEU A 39 13.25 7.72 -4.11
C LEU A 39 12.23 8.85 -4.40
N PHE A 40 12.23 9.93 -3.63
CA PHE A 40 11.23 11.00 -3.72
C PHE A 40 11.85 12.38 -3.71
N ASN A 41 11.38 13.28 -4.58
CA ASN A 41 11.72 14.70 -4.57
C ASN A 41 10.83 15.47 -3.58
N VAL A 42 9.56 15.10 -3.48
CA VAL A 42 8.58 15.76 -2.64
C VAL A 42 8.17 14.85 -1.50
N LEU A 43 8.27 15.35 -0.29
CA LEU A 43 7.83 14.70 0.93
C LEU A 43 6.71 15.51 1.58
N PRO A 44 5.76 14.85 2.27
CA PRO A 44 4.66 15.54 2.91
C PRO A 44 5.15 16.46 4.04
N LYS A 45 4.53 17.62 4.18
CA LYS A 45 4.73 18.53 5.32
C LYS A 45 3.93 18.09 6.54
N ALA A 46 2.74 17.51 6.29
CA ALA A 46 1.89 17.01 7.36
C ALA A 46 2.57 15.85 8.10
N PRO A 47 2.66 15.89 9.43
CA PRO A 47 3.13 14.76 10.22
C PRO A 47 2.06 13.66 10.28
N TYR A 48 2.48 12.43 10.65
CA TYR A 48 1.54 11.40 11.05
C TYR A 48 1.98 10.71 12.35
N GLU A 49 1.02 10.14 13.03
CA GLU A 49 1.18 9.40 14.26
C GLU A 49 0.74 7.95 14.09
N ILE A 50 1.27 7.06 14.91
CA ILE A 50 0.85 5.67 14.97
C ILE A 50 0.14 5.47 16.30
N ARG A 51 -1.12 5.05 16.26
CA ARG A 51 -1.97 4.90 17.46
C ARG A 51 -2.65 3.55 17.48
N ALA A 52 -2.82 3.01 18.68
CA ALA A 52 -3.70 1.86 18.87
C ALA A 52 -5.17 2.27 18.70
N LEU A 53 -5.96 1.41 18.05
CA LEU A 53 -7.42 1.56 18.04
C LEU A 53 -7.97 1.52 19.46
N PRO A 54 -9.04 2.28 19.74
CA PRO A 54 -9.74 2.19 21.04
C PRO A 54 -10.17 0.75 21.33
N GLU A 55 -10.20 0.38 22.61
CA GLU A 55 -10.59 -0.98 23.00
C GLU A 55 -12.00 -1.34 22.57
N SER A 56 -12.90 -0.36 22.45
CA SER A 56 -14.25 -0.55 21.89
C SER A 56 -14.24 -1.08 20.44
N SER A 57 -13.14 -0.87 19.71
CA SER A 57 -12.96 -1.33 18.33
C SER A 57 -12.13 -2.63 18.23
N ARG A 58 -11.84 -3.30 19.36
CA ARG A 58 -11.01 -4.52 19.39
C ARG A 58 -11.49 -5.66 18.49
N ASN A 59 -12.79 -5.73 18.26
CA ASN A 59 -13.43 -6.73 17.41
C ASN A 59 -13.55 -6.29 15.94
N SER A 60 -12.96 -5.16 15.55
CA SER A 60 -12.86 -4.78 14.14
C SER A 60 -12.13 -5.88 13.36
N LEU A 61 -12.61 -6.20 12.18
CA LEU A 61 -11.94 -7.14 11.27
C LEU A 61 -10.70 -6.53 10.61
N ASP A 62 -10.59 -5.20 10.63
CA ASP A 62 -9.44 -4.51 10.07
C ASP A 62 -8.21 -4.62 10.98
N ASN A 63 -7.07 -4.94 10.40
CA ASN A 63 -5.79 -4.94 11.11
C ASN A 63 -5.35 -3.52 11.50
N GLY A 64 -5.78 -2.54 10.74
CA GLY A 64 -5.49 -1.13 10.91
C GLY A 64 -5.87 -0.37 9.64
N TYR A 65 -5.85 0.96 9.71
CA TYR A 65 -6.10 1.82 8.57
C TYR A 65 -5.44 3.18 8.75
N PHE A 66 -5.15 3.83 7.65
CA PHE A 66 -4.64 5.20 7.66
C PHE A 66 -5.80 6.21 7.56
N ALA A 67 -5.82 7.16 8.51
CA ALA A 67 -6.70 8.33 8.47
C ALA A 67 -5.88 9.55 8.02
N PRO A 68 -6.21 10.19 6.90
CA PRO A 68 -5.45 11.34 6.40
C PRO A 68 -5.38 12.51 7.39
N ALA A 69 -4.33 13.31 7.28
CA ALA A 69 -4.22 14.58 7.98
C ALA A 69 -5.38 15.51 7.60
N ALA A 70 -5.74 16.42 8.49
CA ALA A 70 -6.67 17.49 8.13
C ALA A 70 -5.96 18.48 7.20
N ALA A 71 -6.64 18.89 6.12
CA ALA A 71 -6.05 19.77 5.11
C ALA A 71 -5.70 21.18 5.64
N ASP A 72 -6.32 21.59 6.73
CA ASP A 72 -6.05 22.83 7.46
C ASP A 72 -4.92 22.73 8.50
N GLY A 73 -4.29 21.55 8.61
CA GLY A 73 -3.21 21.27 9.56
C GLY A 73 -3.66 21.09 11.01
N SER A 74 -4.97 21.11 11.30
CA SER A 74 -5.51 20.99 12.67
C SER A 74 -5.32 19.60 13.30
N ARG A 75 -5.09 18.56 12.48
CA ARG A 75 -4.89 17.18 12.92
C ARG A 75 -3.85 16.47 12.05
N PRO A 76 -2.88 15.76 12.65
CA PRO A 76 -1.95 14.91 11.89
C PRO A 76 -2.67 13.76 11.20
N GLY A 77 -2.02 13.13 10.22
CA GLY A 77 -2.41 11.81 9.76
C GLY A 77 -2.28 10.80 10.89
N ILE A 78 -3.11 9.77 10.90
CA ILE A 78 -3.06 8.75 11.94
C ILE A 78 -3.10 7.36 11.31
N LEU A 79 -2.05 6.58 11.57
CA LEU A 79 -2.08 5.15 11.33
C LEU A 79 -2.68 4.47 12.57
N TRP A 80 -3.92 4.05 12.43
CA TRP A 80 -4.63 3.30 13.46
C TRP A 80 -4.28 1.81 13.36
N MET A 81 -3.84 1.21 14.48
CA MET A 81 -3.47 -0.20 14.55
C MET A 81 -4.42 -0.95 15.48
N ASN A 82 -5.04 -2.00 14.97
CA ASN A 82 -5.80 -2.93 15.82
C ASN A 82 -4.83 -3.89 16.52
N ILE A 83 -4.26 -3.43 17.61
CA ILE A 83 -3.25 -4.19 18.38
C ILE A 83 -3.77 -5.53 18.94
N TYR A 84 -5.07 -5.80 18.83
CA TYR A 84 -5.71 -7.05 19.24
C TYR A 84 -5.87 -8.03 18.08
N ALA A 85 -5.77 -7.57 16.82
CA ALA A 85 -5.90 -8.42 15.65
C ALA A 85 -4.64 -9.29 15.46
N THR A 86 -4.85 -10.56 15.13
CA THR A 86 -3.74 -11.53 14.96
C THR A 86 -2.78 -11.13 13.86
N GLY A 87 -3.28 -10.62 12.74
CA GLY A 87 -2.44 -10.24 11.59
C GLY A 87 -1.50 -9.06 11.84
N VAL A 88 -1.84 -8.18 12.79
CA VAL A 88 -0.97 -7.05 13.21
C VAL A 88 0.08 -7.49 14.21
N ARG A 89 -0.16 -8.62 14.89
CA ARG A 89 0.77 -9.17 15.88
C ARG A 89 1.92 -9.94 15.26
N ASP A 90 1.92 -10.15 13.95
CA ASP A 90 3.00 -10.81 13.24
C ASP A 90 4.12 -9.81 12.93
N LYS A 91 5.28 -9.97 13.58
CA LYS A 91 6.43 -9.07 13.45
C LYS A 91 6.92 -8.93 12.02
N PHE A 92 6.85 -10.00 11.24
CA PHE A 92 7.27 -10.00 9.84
C PHE A 92 6.41 -9.08 8.94
N ASN A 93 5.21 -8.71 9.36
CA ASN A 93 4.33 -7.81 8.61
C ASN A 93 4.60 -6.31 8.87
N VAL A 94 5.31 -5.98 9.94
CA VAL A 94 5.49 -4.59 10.40
C VAL A 94 6.03 -3.69 9.30
N MET A 95 7.12 -4.11 8.64
CA MET A 95 7.74 -3.30 7.59
C MET A 95 6.79 -3.09 6.40
N THR A 96 6.14 -4.14 5.93
CA THR A 96 5.23 -4.10 4.78
C THR A 96 4.02 -3.19 5.05
N ILE A 97 3.38 -3.33 6.21
CA ILE A 97 2.25 -2.48 6.61
C ILE A 97 2.71 -1.02 6.78
N SER A 98 3.90 -0.78 7.37
CA SER A 98 4.44 0.57 7.52
C SER A 98 4.69 1.27 6.18
N LEU A 99 5.15 0.52 5.18
CA LEU A 99 5.35 1.03 3.81
C LEU A 99 4.02 1.31 3.11
N HIS A 100 2.99 0.49 3.34
CA HIS A 100 1.67 0.63 2.74
C HIS A 100 0.89 1.82 3.32
N GLU A 101 0.70 1.83 4.62
CA GLU A 101 -0.17 2.78 5.32
C GLU A 101 0.54 4.11 5.60
N GLY A 102 1.84 4.05 5.92
CA GLY A 102 2.64 5.21 6.29
C GLY A 102 3.39 5.81 5.10
N LEU A 103 4.71 5.80 5.22
CA LEU A 103 5.65 6.32 4.22
C LEU A 103 6.38 5.15 3.54
N PRO A 104 6.45 5.12 2.21
CA PRO A 104 5.94 6.10 1.23
C PRO A 104 4.50 5.86 0.74
N GLY A 105 3.69 5.04 1.42
CA GLY A 105 2.35 4.65 1.00
C GLY A 105 1.28 5.75 1.17
N HIS A 106 0.17 5.39 1.82
CA HIS A 106 -1.02 6.24 1.89
C HIS A 106 -0.78 7.61 2.52
N HIS A 107 0.06 7.70 3.57
CA HIS A 107 0.35 9.00 4.17
C HIS A 107 1.05 9.94 3.18
N LEU A 108 2.09 9.48 2.48
CA LEU A 108 2.78 10.32 1.49
C LEU A 108 1.83 10.72 0.36
N GLN A 109 1.12 9.75 -0.22
CA GLN A 109 0.23 9.96 -1.35
C GLN A 109 -0.87 11.00 -1.05
N THR A 110 -1.58 10.81 0.06
CA THR A 110 -2.71 11.68 0.41
C THR A 110 -2.27 13.05 0.84
N SER A 111 -1.21 13.16 1.65
CA SER A 111 -0.73 14.44 2.15
C SER A 111 -0.16 15.30 1.02
N VAL A 112 0.66 14.72 0.13
CA VAL A 112 1.18 15.45 -1.03
C VAL A 112 0.04 15.94 -1.93
N ALA A 113 -0.99 15.12 -2.18
CA ALA A 113 -2.15 15.56 -2.96
C ALA A 113 -2.92 16.69 -2.28
N GLN A 114 -3.14 16.59 -0.96
CA GLN A 114 -3.85 17.63 -0.19
C GLN A 114 -3.08 18.97 -0.13
N GLU A 115 -1.76 18.92 -0.11
CA GLU A 115 -0.88 20.11 -0.09
C GLU A 115 -0.79 20.82 -1.45
N ARG A 116 -1.28 20.20 -2.54
CA ARG A 116 -1.31 20.81 -3.89
C ARG A 116 -2.53 21.71 -4.07
N HIS A 117 -2.43 22.95 -3.60
CA HIS A 117 -3.51 23.95 -3.67
C HIS A 117 -3.88 24.38 -5.09
N ASP A 118 -3.03 24.14 -6.07
CA ASP A 118 -3.23 24.35 -7.50
C ASP A 118 -4.12 23.29 -8.16
N LEU A 119 -4.35 22.16 -7.49
CA LEU A 119 -5.24 21.12 -7.97
C LEU A 119 -6.70 21.37 -7.55
N PRO A 120 -7.66 20.98 -8.41
CA PRO A 120 -9.08 21.04 -8.03
C PRO A 120 -9.40 20.06 -6.90
N SER A 121 -10.42 20.39 -6.09
CA SER A 121 -10.77 19.64 -4.88
C SER A 121 -10.96 18.15 -5.10
N PHE A 122 -11.59 17.75 -6.21
CA PHE A 122 -11.79 16.32 -6.51
C PHE A 122 -10.49 15.55 -6.74
N ARG A 123 -9.39 16.21 -7.12
CA ARG A 123 -8.07 15.60 -7.25
C ARG A 123 -7.36 15.46 -5.90
N ARG A 124 -7.66 16.36 -4.98
CA ARG A 124 -7.02 16.45 -3.68
C ARG A 124 -7.67 15.56 -2.63
N PHE A 125 -8.98 15.39 -2.69
CA PHE A 125 -9.78 14.80 -1.61
C PHE A 125 -10.60 13.59 -2.03
N ASP A 126 -10.81 13.37 -3.33
CA ASP A 126 -11.50 12.19 -3.81
C ASP A 126 -10.51 11.01 -3.96
N SER A 127 -11.03 9.79 -3.94
CA SER A 127 -10.21 8.60 -4.07
C SER A 127 -10.69 7.69 -5.19
N THR A 128 -9.82 7.48 -6.18
CA THR A 128 -9.98 6.38 -7.13
C THR A 128 -9.31 5.15 -6.53
N ASN A 129 -10.10 4.16 -6.12
CA ASN A 129 -9.62 3.00 -5.35
C ASN A 129 -8.37 2.35 -5.96
N ALA A 130 -8.39 2.06 -7.26
CA ALA A 130 -7.25 1.40 -7.91
C ALA A 130 -5.97 2.27 -7.96
N TYR A 131 -6.11 3.59 -7.99
CA TYR A 131 -4.97 4.49 -7.87
C TYR A 131 -4.42 4.51 -6.44
N VAL A 132 -5.31 4.59 -5.44
CA VAL A 132 -4.91 4.69 -4.03
C VAL A 132 -4.30 3.39 -3.54
N GLU A 133 -5.01 2.29 -3.70
CA GLU A 133 -4.57 0.98 -3.23
C GLU A 133 -3.42 0.41 -4.07
N GLY A 134 -3.43 0.71 -5.38
CA GLY A 134 -2.32 0.35 -6.26
C GLY A 134 -1.02 1.03 -5.86
N TRP A 135 -1.08 2.31 -5.46
CA TRP A 135 0.07 3.00 -4.90
C TRP A 135 0.55 2.39 -3.59
N GLY A 136 -0.36 2.10 -2.65
CA GLY A 136 -0.02 1.43 -1.39
C GLY A 136 0.74 0.11 -1.63
N LEU A 137 0.26 -0.69 -2.55
CA LEU A 137 0.88 -1.97 -2.89
C LEU A 137 2.24 -1.79 -3.61
N TYR A 138 2.33 -0.83 -4.53
CA TYR A 138 3.59 -0.45 -5.16
C TYR A 138 4.60 0.06 -4.13
N ALA A 139 4.16 0.84 -3.14
CA ALA A 139 5.00 1.33 -2.06
C ALA A 139 5.59 0.19 -1.21
N GLU A 140 4.84 -0.90 -0.98
CA GLU A 140 5.38 -2.12 -0.35
C GLU A 140 6.59 -2.66 -1.13
N SER A 141 6.51 -2.71 -2.46
CA SER A 141 7.60 -3.23 -3.30
C SER A 141 8.89 -2.39 -3.23
N LEU A 142 8.78 -1.08 -2.98
CA LEU A 142 9.93 -0.19 -2.81
C LEU A 142 10.80 -0.53 -1.61
N GLY A 143 10.30 -1.35 -0.68
CA GLY A 143 11.09 -1.93 0.41
C GLY A 143 12.32 -2.69 -0.07
N GLN A 144 12.29 -3.27 -1.29
CA GLN A 144 13.43 -3.91 -1.93
C GLN A 144 14.53 -2.88 -2.24
N GLU A 145 14.17 -1.76 -2.86
CA GLU A 145 15.11 -0.69 -3.23
C GLU A 145 15.64 0.05 -2.00
N MET A 146 14.83 0.17 -0.97
CA MET A 146 15.25 0.70 0.33
C MET A 146 16.12 -0.28 1.13
N GLY A 147 16.25 -1.54 0.68
CA GLY A 147 17.10 -2.56 1.30
C GLY A 147 16.51 -3.19 2.57
N PHE A 148 15.20 -3.06 2.82
CA PHE A 148 14.54 -3.66 3.97
C PHE A 148 14.35 -5.17 3.82
N TYR A 149 14.19 -5.66 2.60
CA TYR A 149 13.96 -7.08 2.31
C TYR A 149 15.24 -7.93 2.23
N LYS A 150 16.37 -7.38 2.73
CA LYS A 150 17.55 -8.18 3.08
C LYS A 150 17.31 -9.02 4.33
N ASP A 151 16.39 -8.60 5.21
CA ASP A 151 15.86 -9.42 6.29
C ASP A 151 14.87 -10.43 5.70
N PRO A 152 15.13 -11.76 5.84
CA PRO A 152 14.24 -12.78 5.30
C PRO A 152 12.80 -12.73 5.86
N TRP A 153 12.64 -12.30 7.11
CA TRP A 153 11.32 -12.20 7.73
C TRP A 153 10.52 -11.02 7.16
N ALA A 154 11.14 -9.86 7.03
CA ALA A 154 10.51 -8.71 6.38
C ALA A 154 10.16 -9.03 4.91
N TYR A 155 11.03 -9.76 4.20
CA TYR A 155 10.75 -10.22 2.84
C TYR A 155 9.59 -11.23 2.79
N PHE A 156 9.55 -12.16 3.74
CA PHE A 156 8.41 -13.08 3.86
C PHE A 156 7.10 -12.31 4.09
N GLY A 157 7.09 -11.30 4.96
CA GLY A 157 5.92 -10.44 5.19
C GLY A 157 5.44 -9.77 3.91
N HIS A 158 6.37 -9.22 3.11
CA HIS A 158 6.05 -8.65 1.81
C HIS A 158 5.41 -9.67 0.86
N LEU A 159 6.02 -10.85 0.71
CA LEU A 159 5.48 -11.91 -0.15
C LEU A 159 4.12 -12.42 0.33
N ASN A 160 3.93 -12.50 1.66
CA ASN A 160 2.65 -12.90 2.25
C ASN A 160 1.52 -11.92 1.90
N TYR A 161 1.81 -10.61 1.95
CA TYR A 161 0.86 -9.59 1.52
C TYR A 161 0.67 -9.56 0.00
N ALA A 162 1.71 -9.76 -0.78
CA ALA A 162 1.62 -9.82 -2.24
C ALA A 162 0.73 -10.97 -2.72
N ILE A 163 0.87 -12.18 -2.12
CA ILE A 163 0.03 -13.33 -2.47
C ILE A 163 -1.42 -13.14 -2.02
N LEU A 164 -1.66 -12.49 -0.89
CA LEU A 164 -3.02 -12.13 -0.47
C LEU A 164 -3.71 -11.28 -1.56
N ARG A 165 -3.04 -10.22 -2.05
CA ARG A 165 -3.60 -9.34 -3.08
C ARG A 165 -3.77 -10.03 -4.43
N ALA A 166 -2.90 -10.98 -4.77
CA ALA A 166 -3.10 -11.82 -5.96
C ALA A 166 -4.34 -12.72 -5.82
N ASN A 167 -4.54 -13.34 -4.65
CA ASN A 167 -5.71 -14.16 -4.37
C ASN A 167 -7.01 -13.34 -4.42
N ARG A 168 -6.99 -12.06 -4.06
CA ARG A 168 -8.14 -11.14 -4.17
C ARG A 168 -8.66 -11.08 -5.60
N LEU A 169 -7.79 -11.05 -6.62
CA LEU A 169 -8.20 -11.04 -8.02
C LEU A 169 -9.02 -12.29 -8.39
N VAL A 170 -8.58 -13.46 -7.90
CA VAL A 170 -9.23 -14.74 -8.20
C VAL A 170 -10.55 -14.87 -7.44
N ILE A 171 -10.54 -14.53 -6.17
CA ILE A 171 -11.69 -14.80 -5.29
C ILE A 171 -12.84 -13.82 -5.55
N ASP A 172 -12.56 -12.52 -5.66
CA ASP A 172 -13.58 -11.51 -5.93
C ASP A 172 -14.29 -11.81 -7.26
N THR A 173 -13.52 -12.05 -8.33
CA THR A 173 -14.10 -12.43 -9.63
C THR A 173 -14.77 -13.80 -9.57
N GLY A 174 -14.25 -14.74 -8.79
CA GLY A 174 -14.85 -16.04 -8.54
C GLY A 174 -16.25 -15.91 -7.95
N ILE A 175 -16.41 -15.09 -6.93
CA ILE A 175 -17.69 -14.83 -6.26
C ILE A 175 -18.66 -14.11 -7.20
N HIS A 176 -18.26 -12.96 -7.71
CA HIS A 176 -19.19 -12.02 -8.37
C HIS A 176 -19.45 -12.33 -9.86
N ALA A 177 -18.53 -13.02 -10.54
CA ALA A 177 -18.68 -13.32 -11.97
C ALA A 177 -18.80 -14.82 -12.27
N GLN A 178 -18.41 -15.72 -11.35
CA GLN A 178 -18.37 -17.15 -11.60
C GLN A 178 -19.22 -17.97 -10.61
N GLY A 179 -19.95 -17.33 -9.69
CA GLY A 179 -20.84 -17.97 -8.76
C GLY A 179 -20.14 -18.88 -7.73
N TRP A 180 -18.91 -18.52 -7.31
CA TRP A 180 -18.26 -19.26 -6.24
C TRP A 180 -18.98 -19.09 -4.92
N THR A 181 -19.08 -20.19 -4.17
CA THR A 181 -19.59 -20.14 -2.80
C THR A 181 -18.54 -19.57 -1.86
N ILE A 182 -18.98 -19.11 -0.67
CA ILE A 182 -18.09 -18.66 0.40
C ILE A 182 -17.11 -19.78 0.79
N GLU A 183 -17.58 -21.01 0.95
CA GLU A 183 -16.75 -22.15 1.34
C GLU A 183 -15.66 -22.44 0.29
N LYS A 184 -16.00 -22.37 -1.00
CA LYS A 184 -15.01 -22.52 -2.09
C LYS A 184 -13.97 -21.41 -2.04
N SER A 185 -14.39 -20.19 -1.79
CA SER A 185 -13.54 -19.00 -1.73
C SER A 185 -12.59 -19.04 -0.53
N VAL A 186 -13.09 -19.43 0.65
CA VAL A 186 -12.28 -19.62 1.86
C VAL A 186 -11.25 -20.74 1.66
N ARG A 187 -11.67 -21.86 1.09
CA ARG A 187 -10.75 -22.98 0.79
C ARG A 187 -9.65 -22.54 -0.17
N TRP A 188 -10.01 -21.83 -1.25
CA TRP A 188 -9.00 -21.29 -2.17
C TRP A 188 -7.97 -20.42 -1.43
N MET A 189 -8.45 -19.49 -0.59
CA MET A 189 -7.56 -18.61 0.18
C MET A 189 -6.60 -19.39 1.09
N THR A 190 -7.11 -20.36 1.83
CA THR A 190 -6.29 -21.18 2.75
C THR A 190 -5.31 -22.08 2.01
N ASP A 191 -5.67 -22.59 0.84
CA ASP A 191 -4.80 -23.43 0.03
C ASP A 191 -3.65 -22.64 -0.62
N HIS A 192 -3.87 -21.34 -0.92
CA HIS A 192 -2.95 -20.49 -1.67
C HIS A 192 -2.34 -19.34 -0.86
N SER A 193 -2.53 -19.30 0.46
CA SER A 193 -1.92 -18.31 1.34
C SER A 193 -1.50 -18.92 2.67
N SER A 194 -0.91 -18.11 3.57
CA SER A 194 -0.63 -18.51 4.95
C SER A 194 -1.78 -18.21 5.92
N MET A 195 -2.91 -17.72 5.43
CA MET A 195 -4.05 -17.32 6.29
C MET A 195 -4.68 -18.52 6.99
N SER A 196 -5.10 -18.30 8.22
CA SER A 196 -6.00 -19.23 8.93
C SER A 196 -7.38 -19.18 8.29
N GLU A 197 -8.19 -20.21 8.54
CA GLU A 197 -9.57 -20.27 8.06
C GLU A 197 -10.40 -19.06 8.54
N ALA A 198 -10.21 -18.64 9.80
CA ALA A 198 -10.91 -17.48 10.35
C ALA A 198 -10.53 -16.18 9.63
N GLN A 199 -9.24 -15.97 9.33
CA GLN A 199 -8.78 -14.81 8.55
C GLN A 199 -9.30 -14.86 7.11
N ALA A 200 -9.26 -16.03 6.47
CA ALA A 200 -9.76 -16.21 5.12
C ALA A 200 -11.28 -15.96 5.04
N THR A 201 -12.04 -16.41 6.03
CA THR A 201 -13.48 -16.16 6.11
C THR A 201 -13.78 -14.66 6.21
N ALA A 202 -13.12 -13.95 7.11
CA ALA A 202 -13.28 -12.49 7.25
C ALA A 202 -12.96 -11.73 5.96
N GLU A 203 -11.88 -12.12 5.26
CA GLU A 203 -11.53 -11.51 3.97
C GLU A 203 -12.59 -11.81 2.89
N VAL A 204 -13.08 -13.04 2.80
CA VAL A 204 -14.11 -13.43 1.82
C VAL A 204 -15.44 -12.70 2.09
N GLU A 205 -15.87 -12.60 3.35
CA GLU A 205 -17.05 -11.84 3.75
C GLU A 205 -16.93 -10.35 3.36
N ARG A 206 -15.74 -9.78 3.52
CA ARG A 206 -15.45 -8.41 3.06
C ARG A 206 -15.64 -8.27 1.54
N TYR A 207 -15.22 -9.24 0.73
CA TYR A 207 -15.41 -9.18 -0.72
C TYR A 207 -16.87 -9.26 -1.12
N VAL A 208 -17.65 -10.07 -0.42
CA VAL A 208 -19.12 -10.14 -0.62
C VAL A 208 -19.75 -8.78 -0.33
N ALA A 209 -19.33 -8.10 0.75
CA ALA A 209 -19.88 -6.80 1.14
C ALA A 209 -19.46 -5.65 0.20
N TYR A 210 -18.27 -5.75 -0.44
CA TYR A 210 -17.70 -4.69 -1.29
C TYR A 210 -17.23 -5.25 -2.64
N PRO A 211 -18.15 -5.58 -3.56
CA PRO A 211 -17.81 -6.17 -4.85
C PRO A 211 -16.80 -5.31 -5.64
N GLY A 212 -15.71 -5.93 -6.10
CA GLY A 212 -14.69 -5.28 -6.92
C GLY A 212 -13.66 -4.44 -6.15
N GLN A 213 -13.90 -4.08 -4.88
CA GLN A 213 -12.92 -3.30 -4.10
C GLN A 213 -11.60 -4.05 -3.95
N ALA A 214 -11.66 -5.35 -3.71
CA ALA A 214 -10.49 -6.20 -3.54
C ALA A 214 -9.58 -6.26 -4.78
N LEU A 215 -10.12 -6.05 -5.99
CA LEU A 215 -9.36 -6.01 -7.24
C LEU A 215 -8.44 -4.79 -7.34
N SER A 216 -8.83 -3.68 -6.71
CA SER A 216 -8.19 -2.37 -6.83
C SER A 216 -6.70 -2.40 -6.52
N TYR A 217 -6.32 -3.16 -5.52
CA TYR A 217 -4.95 -3.30 -5.04
C TYR A 217 -3.99 -3.78 -6.13
N LYS A 218 -4.20 -5.01 -6.58
CA LYS A 218 -3.27 -5.65 -7.53
C LYS A 218 -3.39 -5.08 -8.93
N ILE A 219 -4.58 -4.70 -9.37
CA ILE A 219 -4.78 -4.03 -10.68
C ILE A 219 -4.03 -2.70 -10.71
N GLY A 220 -4.15 -1.89 -9.65
CA GLY A 220 -3.44 -0.61 -9.56
C GLY A 220 -1.93 -0.76 -9.50
N GLU A 221 -1.43 -1.70 -8.70
CA GLU A 221 0.02 -2.00 -8.66
C GLU A 221 0.56 -2.44 -10.01
N LEU A 222 -0.11 -3.37 -10.69
CA LEU A 222 0.32 -3.87 -12.00
C LEU A 222 0.39 -2.75 -13.03
N GLU A 223 -0.58 -1.83 -13.03
CA GLU A 223 -0.55 -0.66 -13.90
C GLU A 223 0.63 0.26 -13.59
N ILE A 224 0.88 0.58 -12.31
CA ILE A 224 2.00 1.43 -11.91
C ILE A 224 3.34 0.79 -12.29
N LEU A 225 3.50 -0.51 -12.09
CA LEU A 225 4.70 -1.26 -12.49
C LEU A 225 4.90 -1.26 -14.01
N GLU A 226 3.83 -1.45 -14.78
CA GLU A 226 3.88 -1.39 -16.25
C GLU A 226 4.30 0.00 -16.73
N LEU A 227 3.71 1.05 -16.15
CA LEU A 227 4.08 2.43 -16.46
C LEU A 227 5.54 2.73 -16.11
N ARG A 228 6.04 2.18 -15.02
CA ARG A 228 7.44 2.28 -14.61
C ARG A 228 8.35 1.59 -15.63
N HIS A 229 8.08 0.34 -15.97
CA HIS A 229 8.88 -0.41 -16.96
C HIS A 229 8.90 0.29 -18.32
N ARG A 230 7.77 0.86 -18.74
CA ARG A 230 7.71 1.66 -19.99
C ARG A 230 8.60 2.91 -19.90
N ALA A 231 8.59 3.59 -18.74
CA ALA A 231 9.43 4.76 -18.52
C ALA A 231 10.93 4.40 -18.50
N GLU A 232 11.28 3.32 -17.81
CA GLU A 232 12.65 2.77 -17.79
C GLU A 232 13.13 2.41 -19.22
N ALA A 233 12.31 1.73 -20.00
CA ALA A 233 12.63 1.35 -21.38
C ALA A 233 12.76 2.56 -22.32
N ALA A 234 11.87 3.55 -22.19
CA ALA A 234 11.87 4.73 -23.06
C ALA A 234 13.02 5.71 -22.76
N LEU A 235 13.41 5.85 -21.48
CA LEU A 235 14.39 6.83 -21.05
C LEU A 235 15.80 6.24 -20.86
N GLY A 236 15.92 4.92 -20.65
CA GLY A 236 17.21 4.26 -20.45
C GLY A 236 18.01 4.92 -19.32
N ALA A 237 19.24 5.34 -19.60
CA ALA A 237 20.11 6.00 -18.62
C ALA A 237 19.60 7.38 -18.13
N ARG A 238 18.58 7.96 -18.76
CA ARG A 238 17.92 9.20 -18.34
C ARG A 238 16.74 8.96 -17.40
N PHE A 239 16.40 7.71 -17.12
CA PHE A 239 15.32 7.39 -16.18
C PHE A 239 15.70 7.87 -14.77
N ASP A 240 14.81 8.65 -14.17
CA ASP A 240 14.90 9.09 -12.78
C ASP A 240 13.65 8.65 -12.05
N ILE A 241 13.84 7.76 -11.09
CA ILE A 241 12.76 7.21 -10.27
C ILE A 241 11.99 8.28 -9.51
N LYS A 242 12.65 9.34 -9.07
CA LYS A 242 12.02 10.45 -8.35
C LYS A 242 11.10 11.24 -9.28
N ALA A 243 11.57 11.54 -10.48
CA ALA A 243 10.76 12.20 -11.50
C ALA A 243 9.55 11.34 -11.90
N PHE A 244 9.71 10.01 -11.98
CA PHE A 244 8.59 9.10 -12.22
C PHE A 244 7.58 9.15 -11.07
N HIS A 245 8.02 9.09 -9.82
CA HIS A 245 7.13 9.19 -8.65
C HIS A 245 6.39 10.54 -8.60
N ASP A 246 7.05 11.64 -8.99
CA ASP A 246 6.41 12.95 -9.11
C ASP A 246 5.26 12.91 -10.14
N GLN A 247 5.43 12.18 -11.27
CA GLN A 247 4.35 12.04 -12.23
C GLN A 247 3.16 11.25 -11.67
N ILE A 248 3.40 10.25 -10.85
CA ILE A 248 2.32 9.51 -10.19
C ILE A 248 1.61 10.42 -9.19
N LEU A 249 2.34 11.00 -8.22
CA LEU A 249 1.79 11.58 -7.00
C LEU A 249 1.27 13.01 -7.16
N LEU A 250 2.02 13.89 -7.88
CA LEU A 250 1.74 15.33 -7.87
C LEU A 250 0.47 15.73 -8.65
N GLY A 251 -0.16 14.80 -9.35
CA GLY A 251 -1.43 15.03 -10.05
C GLY A 251 -2.68 14.78 -9.21
N GLY A 252 -2.52 14.30 -7.97
CA GLY A 252 -3.64 13.86 -7.14
C GLY A 252 -4.32 12.60 -7.69
N SER A 253 -5.40 12.17 -7.02
CA SER A 253 -6.14 10.96 -7.37
C SER A 253 -6.75 11.00 -8.77
N MET A 254 -6.62 9.93 -9.52
CA MET A 254 -7.14 9.84 -10.90
C MET A 254 -7.37 8.38 -11.35
N PRO A 255 -8.26 8.15 -12.34
CA PRO A 255 -8.38 6.85 -12.98
C PRO A 255 -7.06 6.38 -13.60
N LEU A 256 -6.78 5.06 -13.58
CA LEU A 256 -5.55 4.49 -14.09
C LEU A 256 -5.30 4.84 -15.57
N THR A 257 -6.35 4.85 -16.40
CA THR A 257 -6.25 5.27 -17.81
C THR A 257 -5.80 6.72 -17.98
N THR A 258 -6.22 7.61 -17.07
CA THR A 258 -5.77 9.00 -17.05
C THR A 258 -4.32 9.11 -16.59
N LEU A 259 -3.92 8.28 -15.63
CA LEU A 259 -2.52 8.17 -15.19
C LEU A 259 -1.62 7.71 -16.33
N ALA A 260 -2.02 6.65 -17.05
CA ALA A 260 -1.28 6.15 -18.19
C ALA A 260 -1.07 7.24 -19.27
N GLN A 261 -2.13 7.94 -19.65
CA GLN A 261 -2.04 9.06 -20.59
C GLN A 261 -1.14 10.21 -20.09
N LYS A 262 -1.11 10.46 -18.78
CA LYS A 262 -0.21 11.47 -18.20
C LYS A 262 1.24 11.03 -18.33
N ILE A 263 1.55 9.78 -18.03
CA ILE A 263 2.90 9.22 -18.19
C ILE A 263 3.33 9.27 -19.66
N ASP A 264 2.45 8.90 -20.60
CA ASP A 264 2.76 8.96 -22.03
C ASP A 264 3.13 10.38 -22.50
N ARG A 265 2.37 11.40 -22.05
CA ARG A 265 2.69 12.80 -22.35
C ARG A 265 4.03 13.23 -21.73
N TRP A 266 4.29 12.83 -20.50
CA TRP A 266 5.57 13.10 -19.85
C TRP A 266 6.74 12.46 -20.62
N LEU A 267 6.64 11.19 -20.99
CA LEU A 267 7.67 10.50 -21.77
C LEU A 267 7.90 11.17 -23.13
N ALA A 268 6.84 11.55 -23.84
CA ALA A 268 6.96 12.28 -25.09
C ALA A 268 7.69 13.62 -24.92
N SER A 269 7.43 14.35 -23.85
CA SER A 269 8.10 15.62 -23.57
C SER A 269 9.60 15.46 -23.29
N VAL A 270 9.98 14.44 -22.52
CA VAL A 270 11.39 14.16 -22.16
C VAL A 270 12.17 13.61 -23.37
N THR A 271 11.53 12.78 -24.21
CA THR A 271 12.19 12.19 -25.38
C THR A 271 12.36 13.16 -26.53
N SER A 272 11.47 14.13 -26.70
CA SER A 272 11.56 15.18 -27.72
C SER A 272 12.55 16.32 -27.41
N GLY A 273 13.31 16.24 -26.32
CA GLY A 273 14.25 17.28 -25.91
C GLY A 273 13.62 18.50 -25.23
N GLY A 274 12.31 18.45 -24.96
CA GLY A 274 11.64 19.45 -24.12
C GLY A 274 12.07 19.30 -22.67
N SER A 275 12.35 20.41 -21.97
CA SER A 275 12.43 20.39 -20.50
C SER A 275 11.10 19.80 -19.97
N PRO A 276 11.14 18.90 -18.97
CA PRO A 276 9.90 18.44 -18.35
C PRO A 276 9.08 19.66 -17.91
N PRO A 277 7.77 19.66 -18.10
CA PRO A 277 6.95 20.74 -17.58
C PRO A 277 7.29 20.90 -16.09
N ALA A 278 7.72 22.08 -15.71
CA ALA A 278 8.04 22.39 -14.32
C ALA A 278 6.84 21.96 -13.49
N THR A 279 7.04 21.07 -12.52
CA THR A 279 6.07 20.88 -11.44
C THR A 279 6.02 22.23 -10.75
N ALA A 280 4.97 23.01 -11.01
CA ALA A 280 4.80 24.30 -10.36
C ALA A 280 4.87 24.10 -8.83
N PRO A 281 5.44 25.07 -8.11
CA PRO A 281 5.73 24.97 -6.68
C PRO A 281 4.48 24.76 -5.83
#